data_4ab23e1cdfa19658fbc5c2a1b3313ada
#
_entry.id   4ab23e1cdfa19658fbc5c2a1b3313ada
#
_cell.length_a   1.000
_cell.length_b   1.000
_cell.length_c   1.000
_cell.angle_alpha   90.00
_cell.angle_beta   90.00
_cell.angle_gamma   90.00
#
_symmetry.space_group_name_H-M   'P 1'
#
loop_
_entity.id
_entity.type
_entity.pdbx_description
1 polymer ?
#
loop_
_entity_poly.entity_id
_entity_poly.type
_entity_poly.pdbx_seq_one_letter_code
_entity_poly.pdbx_strand_id
1 'polypeptide(L)'
;MFSGLLSLSTTTHADEPLLRVLPMPKLATAYFLLRPFFSPVSTSKDIDPNSHPSPSDWVLNTPQNSLLHGALPGYSQEINPQTHPHLQLERSLVTIPHLNPGDYVIWHPDLVHAISNTSPTTFPNLNTKRNTNTTALYLPACPLTQTNALYLSRQRKSFLLGYPGPDFDVTGHTRSSNRSKDERHHASRAGVQEVNNAGGDDGLRAMGLLPWDEEDAESDAEREVLAMANSILFPDLFER
;
A
#
# COMPACT_ATOMS: atom_id res chain seq x y z
N MET A 1 4.35 -7.49 -6.68
CA MET A 1 3.95 -6.22 -6.06
C MET A 1 4.67 -6.08 -4.72
N PHE A 2 5.24 -4.94 -4.44
CA PHE A 2 5.86 -4.63 -3.16
C PHE A 2 5.31 -3.30 -2.64
N SER A 3 5.20 -3.17 -1.35
CA SER A 3 4.94 -1.90 -0.69
C SER A 3 6.26 -1.27 -0.28
N GLY A 4 6.38 0.04 -0.39
CA GLY A 4 7.58 0.79 -0.06
C GLY A 4 7.28 2.00 0.81
N LEU A 5 8.21 2.35 1.67
CA LEU A 5 8.17 3.52 2.52
C LEU A 5 9.55 4.20 2.50
N LEU A 6 9.58 5.43 2.03
CA LEU A 6 10.76 6.30 2.05
C LEU A 6 10.66 7.23 3.26
N SER A 7 11.64 7.19 4.15
CA SER A 7 11.70 8.13 5.28
C SER A 7 12.27 9.47 4.85
N LEU A 8 11.57 10.56 5.19
CA LEU A 8 12.02 11.93 4.96
C LEU A 8 12.52 12.61 6.24
N SER A 9 12.39 11.94 7.38
CA SER A 9 12.86 12.42 8.68
C SER A 9 13.47 11.27 9.48
N THR A 10 14.33 11.59 10.44
CA THR A 10 14.85 10.58 11.39
C THR A 10 13.72 10.13 12.32
N THR A 11 13.52 8.82 12.46
CA THR A 11 12.62 8.26 13.47
C THR A 11 13.39 8.05 14.77
N THR A 12 12.79 8.36 15.91
CA THR A 12 13.41 8.19 17.24
C THR A 12 12.69 7.12 18.05
N HIS A 13 13.33 6.60 19.13
CA HIS A 13 12.69 5.62 20.03
C HIS A 13 11.46 6.18 20.75
N ALA A 14 11.34 7.50 20.85
CA ALA A 14 10.21 8.16 21.48
C ALA A 14 9.01 8.31 20.51
N ASP A 15 9.27 8.13 19.22
CA ASP A 15 8.23 8.23 18.20
C ASP A 15 7.45 6.92 18.10
N GLU A 16 6.22 7.03 17.67
CA GLU A 16 5.43 5.86 17.29
C GLU A 16 6.07 5.21 16.07
N PRO A 17 6.25 3.88 16.05
CA PRO A 17 6.91 3.24 14.92
C PRO A 17 6.10 3.45 13.63
N LEU A 18 6.75 3.89 12.55
CA LEU A 18 6.12 4.11 11.25
C LEU A 18 5.49 2.84 10.69
N LEU A 19 6.14 1.70 10.94
CA LEU A 19 5.69 0.40 10.43
C LEU A 19 5.99 -0.69 11.46
N ARG A 20 5.01 -1.57 11.66
CA ARG A 20 5.17 -2.85 12.37
C ARG A 20 4.76 -3.97 11.44
N VAL A 21 5.44 -5.10 11.50
CA VAL A 21 5.20 -6.27 10.66
C VAL A 21 5.09 -7.54 11.48
N LEU A 22 4.32 -8.51 11.00
CA LEU A 22 4.26 -9.86 11.56
C LEU A 22 5.29 -10.75 10.84
N PRO A 23 6.43 -11.10 11.45
CA PRO A 23 7.56 -11.77 10.76
C PRO A 23 7.34 -13.27 10.49
N MET A 24 6.10 -13.75 10.52
CA MET A 24 5.75 -15.16 10.35
C MET A 24 4.74 -15.37 9.20
N PRO A 25 5.08 -15.04 7.94
CA PRO A 25 4.13 -15.06 6.83
C PRO A 25 3.53 -16.45 6.58
N LYS A 26 4.31 -17.53 6.72
CA LYS A 26 3.81 -18.91 6.52
C LYS A 26 2.70 -19.27 7.52
N LEU A 27 2.88 -18.94 8.80
CA LEU A 27 1.87 -19.23 9.83
C LEU A 27 0.65 -18.33 9.67
N ALA A 28 0.84 -17.05 9.35
CA ALA A 28 -0.25 -16.14 9.08
C ALA A 28 -1.09 -16.60 7.88
N THR A 29 -0.44 -17.00 6.78
CA THR A 29 -1.14 -17.52 5.60
C THR A 29 -1.93 -18.80 5.92
N ALA A 30 -1.31 -19.75 6.62
CA ALA A 30 -2.02 -20.98 7.04
C ALA A 30 -3.22 -20.65 7.95
N TYR A 31 -3.07 -19.70 8.85
CA TYR A 31 -4.14 -19.22 9.69
C TYR A 31 -5.28 -18.59 8.88
N PHE A 32 -4.99 -17.70 7.93
CA PHE A 32 -6.03 -17.08 7.08
C PHE A 32 -6.77 -18.09 6.23
N LEU A 33 -6.10 -19.13 5.75
CA LEU A 33 -6.75 -20.21 4.99
C LEU A 33 -7.69 -21.06 5.86
N LEU A 34 -7.37 -21.24 7.14
CA LEU A 34 -8.16 -22.05 8.07
C LEU A 34 -9.25 -21.25 8.80
N ARG A 35 -9.01 -19.98 9.08
CA ARG A 35 -9.87 -19.13 9.91
C ARG A 35 -11.35 -19.12 9.49
N PRO A 36 -11.72 -19.09 8.20
CA PRO A 36 -13.12 -19.10 7.77
C PRO A 36 -13.91 -20.35 8.17
N PHE A 37 -13.22 -21.45 8.40
CA PHE A 37 -13.87 -22.72 8.73
C PHE A 37 -14.27 -22.86 10.19
N PHE A 38 -13.84 -21.96 11.05
CA PHE A 38 -14.04 -22.06 12.49
C PHE A 38 -14.78 -20.85 13.05
N SER A 39 -15.64 -21.11 14.03
CA SER A 39 -16.31 -20.08 14.81
C SER A 39 -16.04 -20.26 16.31
N PRO A 40 -16.01 -19.19 17.11
CA PRO A 40 -15.92 -19.31 18.54
C PRO A 40 -17.20 -19.94 19.10
N VAL A 41 -17.06 -20.82 20.10
CA VAL A 41 -18.17 -21.47 20.80
C VAL A 41 -19.00 -20.46 21.57
N SER A 42 -18.33 -19.45 22.15
CA SER A 42 -18.97 -18.36 22.88
C SER A 42 -18.85 -17.05 22.12
N THR A 43 -19.96 -16.35 21.96
CA THR A 43 -20.03 -15.00 21.40
C THR A 43 -19.78 -13.91 22.45
N SER A 44 -19.32 -14.31 23.66
CA SER A 44 -19.04 -13.34 24.72
C SER A 44 -17.94 -12.37 24.28
N LYS A 45 -18.24 -11.07 24.44
CA LYS A 45 -17.33 -9.96 24.07
C LYS A 45 -16.06 -9.89 24.92
N ASP A 46 -15.91 -10.80 25.87
CA ASP A 46 -14.84 -10.83 26.85
C ASP A 46 -13.79 -11.89 26.49
N ILE A 47 -13.32 -11.88 25.22
CA ILE A 47 -12.05 -12.57 24.94
C ILE A 47 -10.98 -11.67 25.56
N ASP A 48 -10.47 -12.06 26.73
CA ASP A 48 -9.30 -11.43 27.34
C ASP A 48 -8.17 -11.45 26.30
N PRO A 49 -7.67 -10.29 25.86
CA PRO A 49 -6.58 -10.22 24.88
C PRO A 49 -5.32 -10.98 25.32
N ASN A 50 -5.20 -11.27 26.63
CA ASN A 50 -4.09 -12.01 27.22
C ASN A 50 -4.36 -13.52 27.34
N SER A 51 -5.60 -13.98 27.12
CA SER A 51 -5.91 -15.41 27.13
C SER A 51 -5.39 -16.06 25.85
N HIS A 52 -4.77 -17.25 26.01
CA HIS A 52 -4.42 -18.08 24.86
C HIS A 52 -5.71 -18.75 24.36
N PRO A 53 -6.10 -18.55 23.07
CA PRO A 53 -7.25 -19.24 22.50
C PRO A 53 -7.05 -20.76 22.63
N SER A 54 -7.94 -21.43 23.36
CA SER A 54 -7.92 -22.88 23.47
C SER A 54 -8.61 -23.52 22.26
N PRO A 55 -8.16 -24.69 21.77
CA PRO A 55 -8.87 -25.43 20.75
C PRO A 55 -10.34 -25.75 21.11
N SER A 56 -10.64 -25.90 22.41
CA SER A 56 -12.00 -26.14 22.91
C SER A 56 -12.95 -24.96 22.75
N ASP A 57 -12.42 -23.76 22.56
CA ASP A 57 -13.20 -22.53 22.41
C ASP A 57 -13.68 -22.30 20.98
N TRP A 58 -13.32 -23.21 20.06
CA TRP A 58 -13.61 -23.12 18.64
C TRP A 58 -14.28 -24.37 18.12
N VAL A 59 -15.20 -24.18 17.17
CA VAL A 59 -15.94 -25.27 16.54
C VAL A 59 -15.88 -25.13 15.03
N LEU A 60 -15.78 -26.27 14.34
CA LEU A 60 -15.86 -26.32 12.88
C LEU A 60 -17.27 -25.98 12.42
N ASN A 61 -17.38 -25.01 11.52
CA ASN A 61 -18.66 -24.57 10.98
C ASN A 61 -19.34 -25.66 10.15
N THR A 62 -20.63 -25.91 10.42
CA THR A 62 -21.45 -26.84 9.66
C THR A 62 -22.85 -26.26 9.50
N PRO A 63 -23.29 -25.88 8.28
CA PRO A 63 -22.52 -25.85 7.03
C PRO A 63 -21.40 -24.80 7.03
N GLN A 64 -20.41 -25.02 6.19
CA GLN A 64 -19.35 -24.03 5.99
C GLN A 64 -19.87 -22.83 5.20
N ASN A 65 -19.25 -21.68 5.41
CA ASN A 65 -19.54 -20.44 4.69
C ASN A 65 -18.27 -19.90 3.99
N SER A 66 -18.44 -18.93 3.12
CA SER A 66 -17.34 -18.27 2.38
C SER A 66 -16.93 -16.92 2.98
N LEU A 67 -17.29 -16.67 4.23
CA LEU A 67 -17.00 -15.40 4.90
C LEU A 67 -15.51 -15.29 5.22
N LEU A 68 -14.85 -14.33 4.61
CA LEU A 68 -13.48 -13.94 4.97
C LEU A 68 -13.54 -12.81 6.01
N HIS A 69 -13.08 -13.12 7.23
CA HIS A 69 -13.14 -12.17 8.33
C HIS A 69 -12.29 -10.92 8.03
N GLY A 70 -12.88 -9.75 8.23
CA GLY A 70 -12.24 -8.46 7.95
C GLY A 70 -12.13 -8.08 6.48
N ALA A 71 -12.61 -8.90 5.55
CA ALA A 71 -12.59 -8.59 4.12
C ALA A 71 -13.88 -7.88 3.71
N LEU A 72 -13.72 -6.78 2.97
CA LEU A 72 -14.81 -6.06 2.31
C LEU A 72 -14.47 -5.91 0.83
N PRO A 73 -15.45 -6.06 -0.10
CA PRO A 73 -15.20 -5.88 -1.52
C PRO A 73 -14.60 -4.50 -1.83
N GLY A 74 -13.48 -4.47 -2.55
CA GLY A 74 -12.80 -3.23 -2.94
C GLY A 74 -11.88 -2.62 -1.88
N TYR A 75 -11.74 -3.26 -0.72
CA TYR A 75 -10.85 -2.81 0.36
C TYR A 75 -9.85 -3.88 0.74
N SER A 76 -8.74 -3.46 1.35
CA SER A 76 -7.78 -4.38 1.97
C SER A 76 -8.45 -5.12 3.13
N GLN A 77 -8.05 -6.37 3.36
CA GLN A 77 -8.53 -7.13 4.53
C GLN A 77 -8.05 -6.46 5.82
N GLU A 78 -9.00 -6.12 6.68
CA GLU A 78 -8.70 -5.60 8.02
C GLU A 78 -8.37 -6.75 8.98
N ILE A 79 -7.19 -6.68 9.59
CA ILE A 79 -6.73 -7.65 10.57
C ILE A 79 -6.75 -7.00 11.95
N ASN A 80 -7.61 -7.50 12.83
CA ASN A 80 -7.74 -6.98 14.19
C ASN A 80 -7.87 -8.11 15.22
N PRO A 81 -7.66 -7.85 16.53
CA PRO A 81 -7.72 -8.87 17.59
C PRO A 81 -9.07 -9.56 17.71
N GLN A 82 -10.18 -8.90 17.38
CA GLN A 82 -11.53 -9.45 17.49
C GLN A 82 -11.80 -10.49 16.40
N THR A 83 -11.39 -10.20 15.17
CA THR A 83 -11.61 -11.10 14.02
C THR A 83 -10.52 -12.15 13.88
N HIS A 84 -9.30 -11.84 14.36
CA HIS A 84 -8.10 -12.67 14.22
C HIS A 84 -7.35 -12.87 15.57
N PRO A 85 -8.00 -13.38 16.62
CA PRO A 85 -7.44 -13.41 17.97
C PRO A 85 -6.16 -14.27 18.09
N HIS A 86 -6.04 -15.33 17.29
CA HIS A 86 -4.87 -16.21 17.33
C HIS A 86 -3.58 -15.56 16.84
N LEU A 87 -3.67 -14.48 16.08
CA LEU A 87 -2.47 -13.74 15.63
C LEU A 87 -1.80 -12.98 16.77
N GLN A 88 -2.51 -12.71 17.89
CA GLN A 88 -1.99 -11.99 19.07
C GLN A 88 -1.19 -10.74 18.65
N LEU A 89 -1.78 -9.87 17.86
CA LEU A 89 -1.10 -8.77 17.15
C LEU A 89 -0.27 -7.86 18.06
N GLU A 90 -0.69 -7.65 19.31
CA GLU A 90 0.05 -6.84 20.27
C GLU A 90 1.42 -7.45 20.63
N ARG A 91 1.54 -8.79 20.56
CA ARG A 91 2.74 -9.54 20.93
C ARG A 91 3.56 -9.96 19.73
N SER A 92 2.92 -10.16 18.58
CA SER A 92 3.53 -10.75 17.38
C SER A 92 4.01 -9.71 16.38
N LEU A 93 3.47 -8.49 16.41
CA LEU A 93 3.93 -7.41 15.55
C LEU A 93 5.28 -6.87 16.05
N VAL A 94 6.27 -6.91 15.17
CA VAL A 94 7.62 -6.40 15.41
C VAL A 94 7.77 -5.05 14.74
N THR A 95 8.34 -4.11 15.48
CA THR A 95 8.66 -2.78 14.97
C THR A 95 9.88 -2.84 14.05
N ILE A 96 9.82 -2.14 12.91
CA ILE A 96 11.01 -1.96 12.07
C ILE A 96 12.08 -1.12 12.81
N PRO A 97 13.37 -1.24 12.42
CA PRO A 97 14.43 -0.41 12.96
C PRO A 97 14.17 1.09 12.76
N HIS A 98 14.95 1.91 13.46
CA HIS A 98 14.95 3.35 13.22
C HIS A 98 15.43 3.65 11.82
N LEU A 99 14.80 4.66 11.21
CA LEU A 99 15.09 5.12 9.87
C LEU A 99 15.69 6.53 9.93
N ASN A 100 16.62 6.79 9.03
CA ASN A 100 17.13 8.11 8.73
C ASN A 100 16.48 8.66 7.44
N PRO A 101 16.55 9.97 7.20
CA PRO A 101 16.13 10.52 5.91
C PRO A 101 16.86 9.85 4.75
N GLY A 102 16.10 9.35 3.78
CA GLY A 102 16.62 8.59 2.62
C GLY A 102 16.59 7.08 2.79
N ASP A 103 16.36 6.55 3.99
CA ASP A 103 16.18 5.11 4.16
C ASP A 103 14.86 4.67 3.52
N TYR A 104 14.92 3.54 2.80
CA TYR A 104 13.78 2.95 2.11
C TYR A 104 13.51 1.55 2.61
N VAL A 105 12.26 1.29 3.04
CA VAL A 105 11.81 -0.01 3.52
C VAL A 105 10.88 -0.63 2.49
N ILE A 106 11.13 -1.88 2.11
CA ILE A 106 10.30 -2.64 1.17
C ILE A 106 9.73 -3.86 1.89
N TRP A 107 8.45 -4.16 1.68
CA TRP A 107 7.81 -5.38 2.18
C TRP A 107 6.76 -5.91 1.20
N HIS A 108 6.47 -7.21 1.31
CA HIS A 108 5.39 -7.81 0.52
C HIS A 108 4.04 -7.38 1.11
N PRO A 109 3.05 -6.95 0.30
CA PRO A 109 1.76 -6.45 0.80
C PRO A 109 0.94 -7.50 1.57
N ASP A 110 1.12 -8.79 1.28
CA ASP A 110 0.45 -9.88 2.01
C ASP A 110 1.05 -10.13 3.41
N LEU A 111 2.18 -9.50 3.73
CA LEU A 111 2.69 -9.51 5.08
C LEU A 111 1.76 -8.70 5.97
N VAL A 112 1.25 -9.30 7.04
CA VAL A 112 0.44 -8.56 8.01
C VAL A 112 1.26 -7.42 8.57
N HIS A 113 0.78 -6.22 8.42
CA HIS A 113 1.50 -5.02 8.82
C HIS A 113 0.55 -3.95 9.37
N ALA A 114 1.08 -3.05 10.15
CA ALA A 114 0.39 -1.88 10.64
C ALA A 114 1.25 -0.65 10.37
N ILE A 115 0.68 0.31 9.65
CA ILE A 115 1.27 1.63 9.48
C ILE A 115 0.69 2.52 10.57
N SER A 116 1.55 3.21 11.30
CA SER A 116 1.11 4.17 12.31
C SER A 116 0.58 5.41 11.59
N ASN A 117 -0.73 5.50 11.50
CA ASN A 117 -1.39 6.75 11.12
C ASN A 117 -1.49 7.60 12.38
N THR A 118 -0.88 8.76 12.39
CA THR A 118 -0.99 9.77 13.46
C THR A 118 -2.41 10.32 13.62
N SER A 119 -3.42 9.66 13.07
CA SER A 119 -4.82 10.02 13.23
C SER A 119 -5.33 9.48 14.56
N PRO A 120 -5.80 10.32 15.47
CA PRO A 120 -6.16 9.97 16.85
C PRO A 120 -7.41 9.07 16.99
N THR A 121 -7.97 8.58 15.89
CA THR A 121 -9.28 7.91 15.90
C THR A 121 -9.24 6.39 16.00
N THR A 122 -8.08 5.74 15.85
CA THR A 122 -8.04 4.28 15.73
C THR A 122 -7.73 3.54 17.06
N PHE A 123 -7.19 4.23 18.07
CA PHE A 123 -6.95 3.66 19.40
C PHE A 123 -7.26 4.68 20.48
N PRO A 124 -8.49 4.71 21.03
CA PRO A 124 -8.95 5.75 21.95
C PRO A 124 -8.24 5.80 23.32
N ASN A 125 -7.35 4.87 23.61
CA ASN A 125 -6.71 4.76 24.92
C ASN A 125 -5.26 5.26 24.99
N LEU A 126 -4.68 5.78 23.90
CA LEU A 126 -3.37 6.43 23.95
C LEU A 126 -3.52 7.95 24.01
N ASN A 127 -3.81 8.46 25.22
CA ASN A 127 -3.77 9.90 25.56
C ASN A 127 -2.34 10.47 25.57
N THR A 128 -1.51 10.14 24.62
CA THR A 128 -0.23 10.80 24.40
C THR A 128 -0.34 11.67 23.17
N LYS A 129 -0.50 13.00 23.39
CA LYS A 129 -0.14 14.02 22.40
C LYS A 129 1.34 13.86 22.09
N ARG A 130 1.72 12.93 21.23
CA ARG A 130 3.07 12.86 20.68
C ARG A 130 3.13 13.79 19.49
N ASN A 131 3.89 14.83 19.67
CA ASN A 131 4.33 15.72 18.58
C ASN A 131 5.37 14.94 17.76
N THR A 132 4.93 13.93 16.98
CA THR A 132 5.84 13.20 16.10
C THR A 132 5.89 13.94 14.78
N ASN A 133 6.99 14.66 14.56
CA ASN A 133 7.28 15.30 13.28
C ASN A 133 7.89 14.31 12.27
N THR A 134 7.47 13.03 12.31
CA THR A 134 7.94 12.04 11.36
C THR A 134 7.21 12.19 10.03
N THR A 135 7.97 12.31 8.96
CA THR A 135 7.47 12.42 7.60
C THR A 135 7.99 11.26 6.77
N ALA A 136 7.10 10.57 6.08
CA ALA A 136 7.45 9.50 5.17
C ALA A 136 6.58 9.53 3.93
N LEU A 137 7.10 9.03 2.81
CA LEU A 137 6.37 8.79 1.57
C LEU A 137 6.09 7.31 1.42
N TYR A 138 4.85 6.97 1.15
CA TYR A 138 4.43 5.61 0.80
C TYR A 138 4.50 5.43 -0.71
N LEU A 139 5.37 4.52 -1.16
CA LEU A 139 5.69 4.31 -2.58
C LEU A 139 5.53 2.82 -2.93
N PRO A 140 4.33 2.38 -3.32
CA PRO A 140 4.13 1.00 -3.73
C PRO A 140 4.80 0.74 -5.09
N ALA A 141 5.50 -0.39 -5.21
CA ALA A 141 6.00 -0.90 -6.48
C ALA A 141 5.01 -1.90 -7.06
N CYS A 142 4.32 -1.49 -8.11
CA CYS A 142 3.28 -2.27 -8.76
C CYS A 142 3.81 -2.92 -10.05
N PRO A 143 3.44 -4.18 -10.38
CA PRO A 143 3.79 -4.78 -11.65
C PRO A 143 3.11 -4.05 -12.80
N LEU A 144 3.72 -4.08 -13.97
CA LEU A 144 3.19 -3.47 -15.19
C LEU A 144 2.08 -4.36 -15.78
N THR A 145 0.89 -4.28 -15.19
CA THR A 145 -0.32 -4.93 -15.70
C THR A 145 -1.11 -3.95 -16.56
N GLN A 146 -2.08 -4.44 -17.34
CA GLN A 146 -2.97 -3.57 -18.11
C GLN A 146 -3.66 -2.52 -17.24
N THR A 147 -4.17 -2.91 -16.07
CA THR A 147 -4.80 -1.98 -15.12
C THR A 147 -3.83 -0.91 -14.64
N ASN A 148 -2.59 -1.32 -14.31
CA ASN A 148 -1.57 -0.38 -13.85
C ASN A 148 -1.06 0.52 -14.98
N ALA A 149 -0.97 0.03 -16.21
CA ALA A 149 -0.65 0.85 -17.37
C ALA A 149 -1.73 1.91 -17.66
N LEU A 150 -3.01 1.54 -17.54
CA LEU A 150 -4.13 2.50 -17.62
C LEU A 150 -4.10 3.55 -16.50
N TYR A 151 -3.75 3.12 -15.27
CA TYR A 151 -3.57 4.04 -14.16
C TYR A 151 -2.40 4.99 -14.41
N LEU A 152 -1.25 4.47 -14.84
CA LEU A 152 -0.06 5.25 -15.17
C LEU A 152 -0.31 6.26 -16.30
N SER A 153 -1.11 5.89 -17.31
CA SER A 153 -1.54 6.81 -18.37
C SER A 153 -2.32 8.01 -17.81
N ARG A 154 -3.21 7.79 -16.84
CA ARG A 154 -3.93 8.85 -16.13
C ARG A 154 -2.99 9.71 -15.28
N GLN A 155 -2.07 9.08 -14.55
CA GLN A 155 -1.07 9.76 -13.74
C GLN A 155 -0.15 10.64 -14.59
N ARG A 156 0.36 10.10 -15.71
CA ARG A 156 1.14 10.85 -16.70
C ARG A 156 0.40 12.11 -17.18
N LYS A 157 -0.87 11.95 -17.56
CA LYS A 157 -1.70 13.08 -18.01
C LYS A 157 -1.85 14.13 -16.90
N SER A 158 -2.12 13.70 -15.68
CA SER A 158 -2.22 14.61 -14.52
C SER A 158 -0.90 15.34 -14.27
N PHE A 159 0.23 14.63 -14.32
CA PHE A 159 1.56 15.21 -14.15
C PHE A 159 1.85 16.25 -15.23
N LEU A 160 1.65 15.95 -16.52
CA LEU A 160 1.92 16.88 -17.62
C LEU A 160 1.05 18.14 -17.57
N LEU A 161 -0.19 18.00 -17.12
CA LEU A 161 -1.15 19.11 -17.02
C LEU A 161 -1.09 19.86 -15.69
N GLY A 162 -0.32 19.38 -14.69
CA GLY A 162 -0.25 19.97 -13.36
C GLY A 162 -1.51 19.76 -12.54
N TYR A 163 -2.18 18.63 -12.73
CA TYR A 163 -3.31 18.21 -11.90
C TYR A 163 -2.86 17.28 -10.78
N PRO A 164 -3.64 17.18 -9.69
CA PRO A 164 -3.44 16.15 -8.68
C PRO A 164 -3.44 14.75 -9.28
N GLY A 165 -2.70 13.82 -8.67
CA GLY A 165 -2.71 12.42 -9.08
C GLY A 165 -4.10 11.79 -8.99
N PRO A 166 -4.37 10.71 -9.74
CA PRO A 166 -5.70 10.09 -9.82
C PRO A 166 -6.29 9.67 -8.46
N ASP A 167 -5.45 9.30 -7.49
CA ASP A 167 -5.88 8.86 -6.15
C ASP A 167 -6.41 10.01 -5.28
N PHE A 168 -6.10 11.25 -5.63
CA PHE A 168 -6.58 12.43 -4.91
C PHE A 168 -7.89 12.98 -5.45
N ASP A 169 -8.38 12.39 -6.54
CA ASP A 169 -9.66 12.74 -7.15
C ASP A 169 -10.72 11.66 -6.85
N VAL A 170 -11.08 11.52 -5.59
CA VAL A 170 -12.06 10.53 -5.12
C VAL A 170 -13.45 10.74 -5.72
N THR A 171 -13.75 11.92 -6.25
CA THR A 171 -15.09 12.27 -6.72
C THR A 171 -15.22 12.32 -8.24
N GLY A 172 -14.13 12.20 -8.99
CA GLY A 172 -14.13 12.38 -10.46
C GLY A 172 -14.54 13.81 -10.90
N HIS A 173 -14.61 14.73 -9.94
CA HIS A 173 -15.15 16.08 -10.14
C HIS A 173 -14.06 17.16 -10.11
N THR A 174 -12.82 16.83 -10.42
CA THR A 174 -11.68 17.79 -10.43
C THR A 174 -11.87 18.97 -11.39
N ARG A 175 -13.10 19.32 -11.69
CA ARG A 175 -13.41 20.53 -12.45
C ARG A 175 -13.23 21.83 -11.66
N SER A 176 -13.01 21.79 -10.37
CA SER A 176 -13.07 23.02 -9.59
C SER A 176 -12.13 23.12 -8.40
N SER A 177 -11.10 22.33 -8.25
CA SER A 177 -10.20 22.64 -7.16
C SER A 177 -9.32 23.83 -7.54
N ASN A 178 -9.48 24.94 -6.85
CA ASN A 178 -8.56 26.07 -6.92
C ASN A 178 -7.10 25.65 -6.61
N ARG A 179 -6.92 24.50 -5.98
CA ARG A 179 -5.59 23.92 -5.67
C ARG A 179 -4.81 23.52 -6.92
N SER A 180 -5.46 22.95 -7.93
CA SER A 180 -4.75 22.56 -9.18
C SER A 180 -4.28 23.77 -10.00
N LYS A 181 -4.93 24.92 -9.84
CA LYS A 181 -4.49 26.16 -10.50
C LYS A 181 -3.21 26.68 -9.88
N ASP A 182 -3.06 26.58 -8.57
CA ASP A 182 -1.87 27.06 -7.86
C ASP A 182 -0.66 26.19 -8.19
N GLU A 183 -0.79 24.86 -8.20
CA GLU A 183 0.29 23.95 -8.59
C GLU A 183 0.73 24.13 -10.05
N ARG A 184 -0.21 24.30 -10.96
CA ARG A 184 0.08 24.49 -12.39
C ARG A 184 0.96 25.72 -12.65
N HIS A 185 0.78 26.75 -11.88
CA HIS A 185 1.48 28.03 -12.03
C HIS A 185 2.68 28.17 -11.09
N HIS A 186 2.98 27.14 -10.29
CA HIS A 186 4.11 27.21 -9.37
C HIS A 186 5.44 27.21 -10.14
N ALA A 187 6.24 28.25 -9.96
CA ALA A 187 7.49 28.45 -10.69
C ALA A 187 8.54 27.34 -10.47
N SER A 188 8.47 26.65 -9.33
CA SER A 188 9.38 25.54 -8.97
C SER A 188 8.75 24.17 -9.11
N ARG A 189 7.65 24.04 -9.84
CA ARG A 189 7.05 22.73 -10.11
C ARG A 189 8.02 21.89 -10.94
N ALA A 190 8.31 20.67 -10.43
CA ALA A 190 9.10 19.70 -11.17
C ALA A 190 8.41 19.31 -12.48
N GLY A 191 9.15 19.34 -13.57
CA GLY A 191 8.72 18.93 -14.90
C GLY A 191 9.44 17.67 -15.39
N VAL A 192 9.30 17.38 -16.68
CA VAL A 192 9.94 16.22 -17.32
C VAL A 192 11.46 16.26 -17.18
N GLN A 193 12.05 17.47 -17.26
CA GLN A 193 13.51 17.63 -17.17
C GLN A 193 14.02 17.27 -15.78
N GLU A 194 13.31 17.63 -14.72
CA GLU A 194 13.68 17.29 -13.36
C GLU A 194 13.58 15.79 -13.09
N VAL A 195 12.56 15.13 -13.66
CA VAL A 195 12.44 13.66 -13.61
C VAL A 195 13.63 13.01 -14.30
N ASN A 196 13.99 13.48 -15.49
CA ASN A 196 15.14 12.98 -16.24
C ASN A 196 16.46 13.20 -15.47
N ASN A 197 16.65 14.37 -14.89
CA ASN A 197 17.86 14.66 -14.11
C ASN A 197 17.98 13.80 -12.85
N ALA A 198 16.86 13.40 -12.24
CA ALA A 198 16.83 12.60 -11.01
C ALA A 198 16.94 11.09 -11.26
N GLY A 199 16.31 10.58 -12.31
CA GLY A 199 16.16 9.13 -12.55
C GLY A 199 16.52 8.65 -13.95
N GLY A 200 16.97 9.55 -14.85
CA GLY A 200 17.29 9.21 -16.23
C GLY A 200 16.10 8.58 -16.97
N ASP A 201 16.40 7.72 -17.91
CA ASP A 201 15.39 7.01 -18.71
C ASP A 201 14.48 6.11 -17.86
N ASP A 202 15.02 5.48 -16.82
CA ASP A 202 14.24 4.63 -15.92
C ASP A 202 13.23 5.45 -15.12
N GLY A 203 13.61 6.64 -14.66
CA GLY A 203 12.70 7.58 -14.02
C GLY A 203 11.59 8.06 -14.96
N LEU A 204 11.93 8.32 -16.21
CA LEU A 204 10.95 8.70 -17.24
C LEU A 204 9.99 7.55 -17.54
N ARG A 205 10.49 6.30 -17.68
CA ARG A 205 9.66 5.11 -17.89
C ARG A 205 8.73 4.85 -16.70
N ALA A 206 9.25 4.96 -15.48
CA ALA A 206 8.46 4.80 -14.25
C ALA A 206 7.30 5.81 -14.12
N MET A 207 7.48 7.01 -14.68
CA MET A 207 6.44 8.05 -14.76
C MET A 207 5.57 7.96 -16.02
N GLY A 208 5.82 6.99 -16.90
CA GLY A 208 5.12 6.84 -18.17
C GLY A 208 5.43 7.95 -19.17
N LEU A 209 6.58 8.62 -19.04
CA LEU A 209 7.00 9.74 -19.90
C LEU A 209 7.88 9.28 -21.08
N LEU A 210 8.44 8.08 -20.99
CA LEU A 210 9.23 7.44 -22.04
C LEU A 210 8.71 6.02 -22.25
N PRO A 211 8.57 5.53 -23.50
CA PRO A 211 8.21 4.13 -23.76
C PRO A 211 9.32 3.19 -23.29
N TRP A 212 8.93 1.96 -22.98
CA TRP A 212 9.87 0.87 -22.73
C TRP A 212 10.43 0.36 -24.04
N ASP A 213 11.70 -0.04 -24.01
CA ASP A 213 12.31 -0.74 -25.13
C ASP A 213 11.93 -2.24 -25.07
N GLU A 214 11.21 -2.70 -26.07
CA GLU A 214 10.77 -4.10 -26.17
C GLU A 214 11.91 -5.05 -26.51
N GLU A 215 13.04 -4.53 -27.02
CA GLU A 215 14.24 -5.31 -27.32
C GLU A 215 15.04 -5.62 -26.05
N ASP A 216 14.91 -4.82 -25.00
CA ASP A 216 15.54 -5.04 -23.69
C ASP A 216 14.85 -6.15 -22.87
N ALA A 217 13.72 -6.71 -23.33
CA ALA A 217 12.96 -7.72 -22.60
C ALA A 217 13.74 -9.03 -22.45
N GLU A 218 13.80 -9.57 -21.22
CA GLU A 218 14.49 -10.83 -20.91
C GLU A 218 13.71 -12.07 -21.39
N SER A 219 12.42 -11.92 -21.69
CA SER A 219 11.55 -13.01 -22.15
C SER A 219 10.45 -12.51 -23.11
N ASP A 220 9.88 -13.44 -23.89
CA ASP A 220 8.77 -13.13 -24.78
C ASP A 220 7.53 -12.64 -23.99
N ALA A 221 7.28 -13.19 -22.81
CA ALA A 221 6.19 -12.75 -21.95
C ALA A 221 6.41 -11.31 -21.44
N GLU A 222 7.61 -10.93 -21.11
CA GLU A 222 7.94 -9.56 -20.74
C GLU A 222 7.77 -8.62 -21.93
N ARG A 223 8.24 -9.00 -23.11
CA ARG A 223 8.06 -8.21 -24.35
C ARG A 223 6.58 -7.93 -24.61
N GLU A 224 5.70 -8.93 -24.45
CA GLU A 224 4.26 -8.76 -24.61
C GLU A 224 3.69 -7.74 -23.60
N VAL A 225 4.16 -7.77 -22.36
CA VAL A 225 3.77 -6.81 -21.32
C VAL A 225 4.23 -5.40 -21.67
N LEU A 226 5.47 -5.23 -22.13
CA LEU A 226 6.00 -3.92 -22.54
C LEU A 226 5.25 -3.37 -23.75
N ALA A 227 4.99 -4.20 -24.76
CA ALA A 227 4.22 -3.83 -25.94
C ALA A 227 2.79 -3.40 -25.59
N MET A 228 2.13 -4.15 -24.71
CA MET A 228 0.79 -3.79 -24.19
C MET A 228 0.82 -2.43 -23.47
N ALA A 229 1.79 -2.22 -22.60
CA ALA A 229 1.91 -0.97 -21.85
C ALA A 229 2.22 0.22 -22.78
N ASN A 230 3.13 0.05 -23.73
CA ASN A 230 3.46 1.06 -24.73
C ASN A 230 2.23 1.45 -25.57
N SER A 231 1.44 0.49 -26.01
CA SER A 231 0.20 0.78 -26.77
C SER A 231 -0.83 1.58 -25.96
N ILE A 232 -0.91 1.37 -24.65
CA ILE A 232 -1.81 2.12 -23.76
C ILE A 232 -1.30 3.54 -23.48
N LEU A 233 0.02 3.67 -23.25
CA LEU A 233 0.61 4.94 -22.84
C LEU A 233 0.92 5.86 -24.02
N PHE A 234 1.26 5.30 -25.17
CA PHE A 234 1.72 6.02 -26.37
C PHE A 234 0.97 5.53 -27.62
N PRO A 235 -0.37 5.61 -27.67
CA PRO A 235 -1.14 5.07 -28.78
C PRO A 235 -0.69 5.66 -30.13
N ASP A 236 -0.39 6.94 -30.17
CA ASP A 236 0.04 7.63 -31.38
C ASP A 236 1.36 7.09 -31.98
N LEU A 237 2.20 6.41 -31.19
CA LEU A 237 3.47 5.82 -31.62
C LEU A 237 3.32 4.35 -32.04
N PHE A 238 2.32 3.65 -31.49
CA PHE A 238 2.15 2.20 -31.61
C PHE A 238 0.86 1.77 -32.33
N GLU A 239 -0.04 2.71 -32.70
CA GLU A 239 -1.13 2.41 -33.63
C GLU A 239 -0.56 2.19 -35.05
N ARG A 240 -0.52 0.91 -35.45
CA ARG A 240 -0.24 0.48 -36.81
C ARG A 240 -1.43 -0.24 -37.41
#